data_dc305cf9f7155fdf0733a5bdd72a181d
#
_entry.id   dc305cf9f7155fdf0733a5bdd72a181d
#
_cell.length_a   1.000
_cell.length_b   1.000
_cell.length_c   1.000
_cell.angle_alpha   90.00
_cell.angle_beta   90.00
_cell.angle_gamma   90.00
#
_symmetry.space_group_name_H-M   'P 1'
#
loop_
_entity.id
_entity.type
_entity.pdbx_description
1 polymer ?
#
loop_
_entity_poly.entity_id
_entity_poly.type
_entity_poly.pdbx_seq_one_letter_code
_entity_poly.pdbx_strand_id
1 'polypeptide(L)'
;MPTCPKCLHNFHRGAESLCPHCGFSLENLDKKYGKDAIPYRRVCDNAGALRQQDRMRLNALLEKLERRIPPVLLSVYFPNILEPFSLIPHSFWTMNHLTVDEAGFPNHQGPLDPQWLLVLVLDVRTDTACFMWGYELDPYVEPDLINKSIMKARIPLRESMLLQAAGAIMKNAVQL
;
A
#
# COMPACT_ATOMS: atom_id res chain seq x y z
N MET A 1 20.04 4.49 -0.26
CA MET A 1 20.40 3.06 -0.09
C MET A 1 19.14 2.29 0.22
N PRO A 2 18.89 1.15 -0.43
CA PRO A 2 17.70 0.35 -0.12
C PRO A 2 17.80 -0.19 1.30
N THR A 3 16.71 -0.15 1.99
CA THR A 3 16.57 -0.59 3.39
C THR A 3 15.67 -1.82 3.42
N CYS A 4 16.05 -2.84 4.17
CA CYS A 4 15.21 -4.01 4.35
C CYS A 4 13.89 -3.62 5.05
N PRO A 5 12.72 -3.90 4.45
CA PRO A 5 11.45 -3.53 5.05
C PRO A 5 11.15 -4.25 6.37
N LYS A 6 11.82 -5.38 6.64
CA LYS A 6 11.62 -6.16 7.86
C LYS A 6 12.50 -5.74 9.02
N CYS A 7 13.79 -5.47 8.80
CA CYS A 7 14.75 -5.24 9.88
C CYS A 7 15.48 -3.90 9.80
N LEU A 8 15.15 -3.08 8.80
CA LEU A 8 15.71 -1.74 8.55
C LEU A 8 17.22 -1.74 8.28
N HIS A 9 17.82 -2.91 8.05
CA HIS A 9 19.24 -2.99 7.67
C HIS A 9 19.45 -2.42 6.27
N ASN A 10 20.40 -1.52 6.12
CA ASN A 10 20.79 -0.96 4.83
C ASN A 10 21.67 -1.95 4.08
N PHE A 11 21.40 -2.21 2.81
CA PHE A 11 22.23 -3.07 1.97
C PHE A 11 22.41 -2.47 0.57
N HIS A 12 23.50 -2.85 -0.10
CA HIS A 12 23.76 -2.36 -1.44
C HIS A 12 22.90 -3.11 -2.47
N ARG A 13 22.21 -2.38 -3.33
CA ARG A 13 21.58 -2.95 -4.52
C ARG A 13 22.67 -3.51 -5.43
N GLY A 14 22.75 -4.79 -5.58
CA GLY A 14 23.71 -5.32 -6.54
C GLY A 14 23.53 -6.78 -6.90
N ALA A 15 23.15 -7.63 -5.99
CA ALA A 15 23.08 -9.07 -6.26
C ALA A 15 22.20 -9.87 -5.31
N GLU A 16 21.69 -9.28 -4.24
CA GLU A 16 21.06 -10.07 -3.19
C GLU A 16 19.54 -9.95 -3.25
N SER A 17 18.90 -11.04 -3.67
CA SER A 17 17.44 -11.24 -3.55
C SER A 17 16.98 -11.47 -2.10
N LEU A 18 17.94 -11.50 -1.17
CA LEU A 18 17.80 -11.88 0.23
C LEU A 18 18.48 -10.84 1.11
N CYS A 19 17.81 -10.36 2.15
CA CYS A 19 18.45 -9.51 3.16
C CYS A 19 19.54 -10.30 3.92
N PRO A 20 20.81 -9.86 3.89
CA PRO A 20 21.91 -10.60 4.52
C PRO A 20 21.79 -10.65 6.05
N HIS A 21 21.05 -9.72 6.64
CA HIS A 21 20.91 -9.65 8.10
C HIS A 21 19.77 -10.53 8.65
N CYS A 22 18.61 -10.59 7.97
CA CYS A 22 17.43 -11.28 8.52
C CYS A 22 16.80 -12.32 7.59
N GLY A 23 17.41 -12.59 6.43
CA GLY A 23 16.92 -13.56 5.45
C GLY A 23 15.60 -13.17 4.78
N PHE A 24 15.17 -11.90 4.87
CA PHE A 24 13.96 -11.43 4.24
C PHE A 24 14.12 -11.42 2.72
N SER A 25 13.22 -12.07 2.00
CA SER A 25 13.18 -12.10 0.53
C SER A 25 11.76 -12.26 0.02
N LEU A 26 11.54 -11.85 -1.24
CA LEU A 26 10.26 -12.07 -1.92
C LEU A 26 9.96 -13.56 -2.06
N GLU A 27 10.97 -14.38 -2.39
CA GLU A 27 10.81 -15.83 -2.52
C GLU A 27 10.28 -16.49 -1.24
N ASN A 28 10.76 -16.04 -0.06
CA ASN A 28 10.26 -16.54 1.22
C ASN A 28 8.82 -16.10 1.50
N LEU A 29 8.43 -14.92 1.03
CA LEU A 29 7.05 -14.45 1.12
C LEU A 29 6.13 -15.20 0.16
N ASP A 30 6.62 -15.53 -1.04
CA ASP A 30 5.88 -16.32 -2.03
C ASP A 30 5.57 -17.74 -1.53
N LYS A 31 6.51 -18.35 -0.80
CA LYS A 31 6.28 -19.63 -0.13
C LYS A 31 5.17 -19.54 0.93
N LYS A 32 5.00 -18.37 1.52
CA LYS A 32 4.04 -18.14 2.60
C LYS A 32 2.67 -17.69 2.11
N TYR A 33 2.64 -16.77 1.15
CA TYR A 33 1.40 -16.09 0.70
C TYR A 33 0.93 -16.54 -0.69
N GLY A 34 1.76 -17.31 -1.41
CA GLY A 34 1.49 -17.70 -2.80
C GLY A 34 2.21 -16.80 -3.79
N LYS A 35 2.03 -17.12 -5.08
CA LYS A 35 2.61 -16.38 -6.22
C LYS A 35 1.53 -15.78 -7.12
N ASP A 36 0.29 -15.80 -6.70
CA ASP A 36 -0.80 -15.34 -7.53
C ASP A 36 -0.74 -13.83 -7.71
N ALA A 37 -0.98 -13.41 -8.95
CA ALA A 37 -1.10 -11.99 -9.26
C ALA A 37 -2.33 -11.39 -8.57
N ILE A 38 -2.15 -10.23 -7.97
CA ILE A 38 -3.22 -9.47 -7.32
C ILE A 38 -3.65 -8.39 -8.29
N PRO A 39 -4.89 -8.43 -8.82
CA PRO A 39 -5.36 -7.37 -9.71
C PRO A 39 -5.43 -6.05 -8.92
N TYR A 40 -4.77 -5.04 -9.45
CA TYR A 40 -4.82 -3.72 -8.86
C TYR A 40 -6.26 -3.18 -8.84
N ARG A 41 -6.64 -2.64 -7.70
CA ARG A 41 -7.89 -1.89 -7.51
C ARG A 41 -7.58 -0.67 -6.64
N ARG A 42 -8.24 0.47 -6.89
CA ARG A 42 -8.13 1.63 -5.99
C ARG A 42 -8.53 1.28 -4.57
N VAL A 43 -9.58 0.46 -4.42
CA VAL A 43 -10.01 -0.05 -3.12
C VAL A 43 -10.16 -1.56 -3.21
N CYS A 44 -9.29 -2.27 -2.50
CA CYS A 44 -9.30 -3.72 -2.39
C CYS A 44 -9.68 -4.10 -0.95
N ASP A 45 -10.91 -4.54 -0.74
CA ASP A 45 -11.45 -4.87 0.58
C ASP A 45 -11.70 -6.38 0.69
N ASN A 46 -10.62 -7.12 0.93
CA ASN A 46 -10.68 -8.57 1.13
C ASN A 46 -11.15 -8.94 2.56
N ALA A 47 -11.07 -7.99 3.48
CA ALA A 47 -11.55 -8.17 4.86
C ALA A 47 -13.07 -7.97 4.99
N GLY A 48 -13.74 -7.40 3.96
CA GLY A 48 -15.14 -7.01 4.07
C GLY A 48 -15.38 -5.92 5.10
N ALA A 49 -14.39 -5.06 5.33
CA ALA A 49 -14.38 -4.06 6.38
C ALA A 49 -15.23 -2.82 6.05
N LEU A 50 -15.40 -2.54 4.76
CA LEU A 50 -16.12 -1.36 4.27
C LEU A 50 -17.55 -1.71 3.84
N ARG A 51 -18.49 -0.84 4.20
CA ARG A 51 -19.80 -0.85 3.56
C ARG A 51 -19.66 -0.50 2.07
N GLN A 52 -20.53 -1.00 1.24
CA GLN A 52 -20.50 -0.71 -0.20
C GLN A 52 -20.45 0.79 -0.50
N GLN A 53 -21.24 1.60 0.21
CA GLN A 53 -21.29 3.04 0.04
C GLN A 53 -19.94 3.71 0.39
N ASP A 54 -19.28 3.25 1.46
CA ASP A 54 -17.99 3.78 1.89
C ASP A 54 -16.87 3.39 0.92
N ARG A 55 -16.92 2.17 0.37
CA ARG A 55 -16.02 1.73 -0.68
C ARG A 55 -16.16 2.58 -1.95
N MET A 56 -17.39 2.90 -2.35
CA MET A 56 -17.62 3.78 -3.51
C MET A 56 -17.10 5.21 -3.26
N ARG A 57 -17.33 5.76 -2.06
CA ARG A 57 -16.82 7.09 -1.68
C ARG A 57 -15.30 7.14 -1.65
N LEU A 58 -14.67 6.10 -1.08
CA LEU A 58 -13.21 6.01 -1.04
C LEU A 58 -12.64 5.90 -2.45
N ASN A 59 -13.22 5.05 -3.31
CA ASN A 59 -12.80 4.93 -4.71
C ASN A 59 -12.88 6.27 -5.46
N ALA A 60 -13.98 6.99 -5.32
CA ALA A 60 -14.15 8.30 -5.94
C ALA A 60 -13.14 9.35 -5.40
N LEU A 61 -12.82 9.27 -4.11
CA LEU A 61 -11.78 10.12 -3.52
C LEU A 61 -10.40 9.82 -4.13
N LEU A 62 -10.00 8.55 -4.21
CA LEU A 62 -8.72 8.16 -4.77
C LEU A 62 -8.60 8.57 -6.25
N GLU A 63 -9.64 8.32 -7.03
CA GLU A 63 -9.70 8.78 -8.43
C GLU A 63 -9.50 10.29 -8.56
N LYS A 64 -10.15 11.08 -7.68
CA LYS A 64 -9.98 12.53 -7.67
C LYS A 64 -8.55 12.95 -7.31
N LEU A 65 -7.89 12.22 -6.42
CA LEU A 65 -6.51 12.48 -6.03
C LEU A 65 -5.54 12.11 -7.17
N GLU A 66 -5.70 10.96 -7.80
CA GLU A 66 -4.88 10.52 -8.95
C GLU A 66 -4.90 11.54 -10.10
N ARG A 67 -6.07 12.11 -10.40
CA ARG A 67 -6.19 13.15 -11.45
C ARG A 67 -5.35 14.41 -11.17
N ARG A 68 -4.93 14.63 -9.93
CA ARG A 68 -4.12 15.79 -9.52
C ARG A 68 -2.64 15.53 -9.61
N ILE A 69 -2.22 14.28 -9.62
CA ILE A 69 -0.83 13.84 -9.53
C ILE A 69 -0.50 12.72 -10.53
N PRO A 70 -0.88 12.86 -11.84
CA PRO A 70 -0.49 11.83 -12.80
C PRO A 70 1.05 11.76 -12.89
N PRO A 71 1.63 10.57 -13.05
CA PRO A 71 1.04 9.26 -13.34
C PRO A 71 0.78 8.38 -12.09
N VAL A 72 0.70 8.97 -10.90
CA VAL A 72 0.61 8.21 -9.63
C VAL A 72 -0.70 7.43 -9.54
N LEU A 73 -0.58 6.16 -9.17
CA LEU A 73 -1.68 5.25 -8.88
C LEU A 73 -1.85 5.11 -7.36
N LEU A 74 -3.08 5.16 -6.88
CA LEU A 74 -3.38 5.10 -5.46
C LEU A 74 -4.22 3.86 -5.14
N SER A 75 -3.78 3.07 -4.16
CA SER A 75 -4.55 1.92 -3.67
C SER A 75 -4.71 1.94 -2.15
N VAL A 76 -5.89 1.56 -1.68
CA VAL A 76 -6.14 1.22 -0.28
C VAL A 76 -6.55 -0.23 -0.21
N TYR A 77 -5.77 -1.00 0.54
CA TYR A 77 -5.93 -2.43 0.67
C TYR A 77 -6.27 -2.82 2.11
N PHE A 78 -7.38 -3.53 2.29
CA PHE A 78 -7.82 -4.14 3.54
C PHE A 78 -7.62 -5.65 3.43
N PRO A 79 -6.49 -6.19 3.90
CA PRO A 79 -6.19 -7.61 3.78
C PRO A 79 -7.07 -8.46 4.70
N ASN A 80 -7.44 -9.64 4.24
CA ASN A 80 -7.99 -10.68 5.11
C ASN A 80 -6.85 -11.56 5.61
N ILE A 81 -6.20 -11.15 6.69
CA ILE A 81 -5.06 -11.86 7.28
C ILE A 81 -5.56 -12.69 8.46
N LEU A 82 -5.52 -14.02 8.32
CA LEU A 82 -6.06 -14.94 9.34
C LEU A 82 -5.10 -15.21 10.51
N GLU A 83 -3.80 -14.94 10.33
CA GLU A 83 -2.76 -15.16 11.34
C GLU A 83 -2.11 -13.84 11.78
N PRO A 84 -1.48 -13.78 12.97
CA PRO A 84 -0.76 -12.60 13.42
C PRO A 84 0.51 -12.42 12.58
N PHE A 85 0.39 -11.67 11.48
CA PHE A 85 1.52 -11.31 10.63
C PHE A 85 2.02 -9.91 10.94
N SER A 86 3.30 -9.72 10.70
CA SER A 86 3.81 -8.36 10.51
C SER A 86 3.20 -7.80 9.23
N LEU A 87 2.48 -6.69 9.34
CA LEU A 87 1.82 -6.00 8.23
C LEU A 87 2.83 -5.62 7.14
N ILE A 88 4.04 -5.24 7.52
CA ILE A 88 5.10 -4.80 6.60
C ILE A 88 5.50 -5.88 5.58
N PRO A 89 5.86 -7.12 5.97
CA PRO A 89 6.15 -8.17 5.02
C PRO A 89 4.99 -8.50 4.08
N HIS A 90 3.77 -8.51 4.59
CA HIS A 90 2.59 -8.73 3.76
C HIS A 90 2.36 -7.59 2.76
N SER A 91 2.51 -6.35 3.19
CA SER A 91 2.39 -5.16 2.31
C SER A 91 3.45 -5.16 1.22
N PHE A 92 4.69 -5.54 1.55
CA PHE A 92 5.77 -5.69 0.58
C PHE A 92 5.46 -6.79 -0.45
N TRP A 93 4.97 -7.94 0.00
CA TRP A 93 4.53 -9.01 -0.89
C TRP A 93 3.40 -8.54 -1.81
N THR A 94 2.36 -7.93 -1.24
CA THR A 94 1.22 -7.39 -2.01
C THR A 94 1.70 -6.44 -3.10
N MET A 95 2.57 -5.49 -2.77
CA MET A 95 3.10 -4.51 -3.71
C MET A 95 3.84 -5.17 -4.89
N ASN A 96 4.58 -6.25 -4.65
CA ASN A 96 5.33 -6.95 -5.68
C ASN A 96 4.49 -7.91 -6.53
N HIS A 97 3.25 -8.20 -6.11
CA HIS A 97 2.32 -9.07 -6.85
C HIS A 97 1.15 -8.30 -7.48
N LEU A 98 1.07 -6.99 -7.26
CA LEU A 98 0.07 -6.17 -7.92
C LEU A 98 0.31 -6.11 -9.43
N THR A 99 -0.70 -6.50 -10.18
CA THR A 99 -0.72 -6.38 -11.63
C THR A 99 -1.73 -5.33 -12.03
N VAL A 100 -1.34 -4.44 -12.92
CA VAL A 100 -2.19 -3.36 -13.40
C VAL A 100 -2.77 -3.79 -14.75
N ASP A 101 -4.08 -3.90 -14.81
CA ASP A 101 -4.82 -4.18 -16.03
C ASP A 101 -5.45 -2.87 -16.53
N GLU A 102 -5.16 -2.49 -17.77
CA GLU A 102 -5.69 -1.28 -18.41
C GLU A 102 -7.23 -1.24 -18.42
N ALA A 103 -7.88 -2.41 -18.53
CA ALA A 103 -9.34 -2.50 -18.50
C ALA A 103 -9.96 -2.02 -17.18
N GLY A 104 -9.19 -2.04 -16.08
CA GLY A 104 -9.60 -1.54 -14.77
C GLY A 104 -9.52 -0.01 -14.61
N PHE A 105 -8.91 0.70 -15.58
CA PHE A 105 -8.60 2.12 -15.49
C PHE A 105 -8.91 2.91 -16.76
N PRO A 106 -10.12 2.87 -17.28
CA PRO A 106 -10.46 3.48 -18.57
C PRO A 106 -10.24 5.00 -18.63
N ASN A 107 -10.13 5.65 -17.46
CA ASN A 107 -9.93 7.09 -17.35
C ASN A 107 -8.52 7.49 -16.85
N HIS A 108 -7.61 6.53 -16.74
CA HIS A 108 -6.25 6.85 -16.32
C HIS A 108 -5.46 7.46 -17.50
N GLN A 109 -4.82 8.59 -17.25
CA GLN A 109 -3.98 9.27 -18.25
C GLN A 109 -2.51 8.96 -17.95
N GLY A 110 -1.93 8.04 -18.69
CA GLY A 110 -0.52 7.68 -18.58
C GLY A 110 -0.30 6.16 -18.51
N PRO A 111 0.96 5.72 -18.53
CA PRO A 111 1.29 4.31 -18.39
C PRO A 111 0.89 3.80 -16.99
N LEU A 112 0.28 2.62 -16.95
CA LEU A 112 -0.03 1.94 -15.70
C LEU A 112 1.23 1.18 -15.24
N ASP A 113 2.12 1.89 -14.55
CA ASP A 113 3.39 1.34 -14.08
C ASP A 113 3.37 1.19 -12.56
N PRO A 114 3.57 -0.04 -12.03
CA PRO A 114 3.65 -0.28 -10.58
C PRO A 114 4.72 0.55 -9.86
N GLN A 115 5.72 1.08 -10.58
CA GLN A 115 6.73 1.96 -10.00
C GLN A 115 6.17 3.31 -9.54
N TRP A 116 5.01 3.72 -10.07
CA TRP A 116 4.26 4.91 -9.65
C TRP A 116 3.10 4.59 -8.71
N LEU A 117 3.08 3.40 -8.14
CA LEU A 117 2.01 2.96 -7.26
C LEU A 117 2.29 3.33 -5.79
N LEU A 118 1.27 3.85 -5.13
CA LEU A 118 1.27 4.15 -3.70
C LEU A 118 0.14 3.36 -3.05
N VAL A 119 0.50 2.45 -2.15
CA VAL A 119 -0.44 1.53 -1.50
C VAL A 119 -0.50 1.81 0.00
N LEU A 120 -1.70 2.08 0.49
CA LEU A 120 -2.01 2.09 1.92
C LEU A 120 -2.63 0.74 2.30
N VAL A 121 -1.97 0.00 3.17
CA VAL A 121 -2.50 -1.25 3.72
C VAL A 121 -3.01 -1.03 5.14
N LEU A 122 -4.26 -1.39 5.40
CA LEU A 122 -4.94 -1.21 6.68
C LEU A 122 -5.37 -2.57 7.23
N ASP A 123 -4.76 -3.02 8.31
CA ASP A 123 -5.25 -4.18 9.06
C ASP A 123 -6.25 -3.74 10.13
N VAL A 124 -7.52 -4.02 9.86
CA VAL A 124 -8.64 -3.64 10.75
C VAL A 124 -8.72 -4.45 12.04
N ARG A 125 -7.98 -5.56 12.14
CA ARG A 125 -7.98 -6.39 13.35
C ARG A 125 -6.99 -5.89 14.38
N THR A 126 -5.90 -5.30 13.92
CA THR A 126 -4.82 -4.80 14.77
C THR A 126 -4.77 -3.28 14.82
N ASP A 127 -5.68 -2.60 14.14
CA ASP A 127 -5.72 -1.13 13.99
C ASP A 127 -4.38 -0.56 13.52
N THR A 128 -3.72 -1.29 12.61
CA THR A 128 -2.41 -0.90 12.09
C THR A 128 -2.48 -0.52 10.62
N ALA A 129 -1.59 0.38 10.24
CA ALA A 129 -1.45 0.84 8.86
C ALA A 129 0.00 0.74 8.41
N CYS A 130 0.19 0.43 7.13
CA CYS A 130 1.47 0.44 6.47
C CYS A 130 1.35 1.13 5.11
N PHE A 131 2.35 1.94 4.77
CA PHE A 131 2.48 2.54 3.45
C PHE A 131 3.58 1.86 2.67
N MET A 132 3.30 1.55 1.41
CA MET A 132 4.29 1.10 0.43
C MET A 132 4.18 1.94 -0.83
N TRP A 133 5.30 2.21 -1.47
CA TRP A 133 5.35 2.97 -2.71
C TRP A 133 6.40 2.41 -3.66
N GLY A 134 6.17 2.63 -4.97
CA GLY A 134 7.10 2.26 -6.03
C GLY A 134 8.32 3.17 -6.05
N TYR A 135 9.38 2.70 -6.67
CA TYR A 135 10.69 3.37 -6.66
C TYR A 135 10.70 4.75 -7.30
N GLU A 136 9.84 5.01 -8.26
CA GLU A 136 9.74 6.32 -8.90
C GLU A 136 9.19 7.39 -7.95
N LEU A 137 8.53 6.97 -6.87
CA LEU A 137 8.01 7.86 -5.84
C LEU A 137 9.02 8.17 -4.73
N ASP A 138 10.12 7.43 -4.62
CA ASP A 138 11.15 7.64 -3.58
C ASP A 138 11.60 9.12 -3.42
N PRO A 139 11.84 9.89 -4.50
CA PRO A 139 12.25 11.28 -4.37
C PRO A 139 11.17 12.23 -3.83
N TYR A 140 9.90 11.82 -3.90
CA TYR A 140 8.74 12.65 -3.59
C TYR A 140 8.06 12.27 -2.28
N VAL A 141 8.40 11.13 -1.70
CA VAL A 141 7.78 10.63 -0.47
C VAL A 141 8.61 11.01 0.74
N GLU A 142 8.02 11.77 1.65
CA GLU A 142 8.61 12.07 2.95
C GLU A 142 8.12 11.06 4.01
N PRO A 143 8.96 10.11 4.47
CA PRO A 143 8.54 9.08 5.43
C PRO A 143 7.97 9.66 6.73
N ASP A 144 8.50 10.79 7.19
CA ASP A 144 8.02 11.45 8.41
C ASP A 144 6.61 12.01 8.28
N LEU A 145 6.24 12.54 7.11
CA LEU A 145 4.87 13.00 6.84
C LEU A 145 3.90 11.83 6.80
N ILE A 146 4.30 10.72 6.17
CA ILE A 146 3.50 9.50 6.15
C ILE A 146 3.28 8.96 7.55
N ASN A 147 4.35 8.83 8.35
CA ASN A 147 4.26 8.37 9.73
C ASN A 147 3.35 9.27 10.58
N LYS A 148 3.48 10.58 10.46
CA LYS A 148 2.59 11.55 11.14
C LYS A 148 1.13 11.37 10.71
N SER A 149 0.88 11.10 9.43
CA SER A 149 -0.47 10.88 8.89
C SER A 149 -1.09 9.59 9.43
N ILE A 150 -0.32 8.51 9.48
CA ILE A 150 -0.73 7.23 10.08
C ILE A 150 -1.04 7.43 11.57
N MET A 151 -0.17 8.13 12.30
CA MET A 151 -0.37 8.41 13.72
C MET A 151 -1.66 9.19 14.00
N LYS A 152 -1.97 10.20 13.20
CA LYS A 152 -3.22 10.98 13.30
C LYS A 152 -4.46 10.13 13.00
N ALA A 153 -4.35 9.15 12.12
CA ALA A 153 -5.44 8.27 11.74
C ALA A 153 -5.70 7.12 12.73
N ARG A 154 -4.86 6.92 13.75
CA ARG A 154 -5.03 5.82 14.73
C ARG A 154 -6.36 5.89 15.48
N ILE A 155 -6.85 7.07 15.83
CA ILE A 155 -8.14 7.24 16.52
C ILE A 155 -9.29 6.83 15.58
N PRO A 156 -9.43 7.40 14.36
CA PRO A 156 -10.43 6.94 13.42
C PRO A 156 -10.36 5.44 13.10
N LEU A 157 -9.16 4.84 13.06
CA LEU A 157 -9.01 3.39 12.84
C LEU A 157 -9.63 2.60 13.98
N ARG A 158 -9.31 2.94 15.23
CA ARG A 158 -9.86 2.28 16.44
C ARG A 158 -11.36 2.42 16.58
N GLU A 159 -11.92 3.53 16.12
CA GLU A 159 -13.35 3.80 16.13
C GLU A 159 -14.08 3.21 14.92
N SER A 160 -13.41 2.36 14.12
CA SER A 160 -13.93 1.77 12.88
C SER A 160 -14.40 2.78 11.84
N MET A 161 -13.88 4.01 11.90
CA MET A 161 -14.14 5.06 10.91
C MET A 161 -13.17 4.94 9.72
N LEU A 162 -13.16 3.77 9.08
CA LEU A 162 -12.15 3.37 8.08
C LEU A 162 -12.09 4.30 6.87
N LEU A 163 -13.23 4.77 6.38
CA LEU A 163 -13.29 5.73 5.28
C LEU A 163 -12.58 7.04 5.66
N GLN A 164 -12.80 7.54 6.88
CA GLN A 164 -12.19 8.77 7.36
C GLN A 164 -10.68 8.58 7.55
N ALA A 165 -10.26 7.47 8.17
CA ALA A 165 -8.86 7.13 8.38
C ALA A 165 -8.10 7.02 7.05
N ALA A 166 -8.56 6.17 6.15
CA ALA A 166 -7.95 5.96 4.84
C ALA A 166 -7.91 7.25 4.02
N GLY A 167 -9.03 7.98 3.97
CA GLY A 167 -9.13 9.23 3.23
C GLY A 167 -8.21 10.32 3.77
N ALA A 168 -8.03 10.43 5.09
CA ALA A 168 -7.14 11.42 5.70
C ALA A 168 -5.66 11.08 5.40
N ILE A 169 -5.27 9.80 5.54
CA ILE A 169 -3.91 9.35 5.25
C ILE A 169 -3.57 9.63 3.78
N MET A 170 -4.44 9.20 2.86
CA MET A 170 -4.19 9.35 1.42
C MET A 170 -4.15 10.81 0.98
N LYS A 171 -5.02 11.68 1.50
CA LYS A 171 -4.97 13.13 1.23
C LYS A 171 -3.66 13.75 1.67
N ASN A 172 -3.14 13.37 2.83
CA ASN A 172 -1.88 13.90 3.33
C ASN A 172 -0.68 13.36 2.54
N ALA A 173 -0.70 12.09 2.14
CA ALA A 173 0.34 11.49 1.31
C ALA A 173 0.45 12.13 -0.08
N VAL A 174 -0.64 12.66 -0.61
CA VAL A 174 -0.72 13.30 -1.94
C VAL A 174 -0.47 14.83 -1.87
N GLN A 175 -0.31 15.41 -0.70
CA GLN A 175 0.11 16.82 -0.54
C GLN A 175 1.63 17.01 -0.71
N LEU A 176 2.30 15.92 -1.07
CA LEU A 176 3.71 15.93 -1.50
C LEU A 176 3.82 16.46 -2.98
#